data_7b1351b7ce95d4b94e30384169db45c3
#
_entry.id   7b1351b7ce95d4b94e30384169db45c3
#
_cell.length_a   1.000
_cell.length_b   1.000
_cell.length_c   1.000
_cell.angle_alpha   90.00
_cell.angle_beta   90.00
_cell.angle_gamma   90.00
#
_symmetry.space_group_name_H-M   'P 1'
#
loop_
_entity.id
_entity.type
_entity.pdbx_description
1 polymer ?
#
loop_
_entity_poly.entity_id
_entity_poly.type
_entity_poly.pdbx_seq_one_letter_code
_entity_poly.pdbx_strand_id
1 'polypeptide(L)'
;MSESPASRSTAAVEVVTQSAEETIAWGREFAKTLRAPVLVALSGDLGTGKTTLTKGIVSGLGAAAEEDVTSPTFTLVHVYGKSNKVHHADLYRIDSFHDFETLGFEDVFEHPGIAILEWSERFPLQAPWPVMRLRLEHLGGDSRRITVL
;
A
#
# COMPACT_ATOMS: atom_id res chain seq x y z
N MET A 1 10.07 10.37 28.90
CA MET A 1 9.44 10.30 28.62
C MET A 1 8.74 9.92 28.28
N SER A 2 8.59 9.79 28.34
CA SER A 2 8.20 9.54 27.56
C SER A 2 6.91 9.69 27.24
N GLU A 3 6.53 10.11 26.17
CA GLU A 3 5.16 10.14 25.85
C GLU A 3 4.58 8.78 25.96
N SER A 4 3.28 8.70 26.27
CA SER A 4 2.65 7.43 26.38
C SER A 4 2.51 6.78 25.00
N PRO A 5 2.55 5.45 24.93
CA PRO A 5 2.31 4.77 23.66
C PRO A 5 0.94 5.09 23.07
N ALA A 6 -0.07 5.28 23.90
CA ALA A 6 -1.41 5.63 23.41
C ALA A 6 -1.41 6.95 22.66
N SER A 7 -0.66 7.93 23.17
CA SER A 7 -0.54 9.22 22.51
C SER A 7 0.09 9.08 21.13
N ARG A 8 1.14 8.29 21.03
CA ARG A 8 1.79 8.06 19.73
C ARG A 8 0.91 7.27 18.78
N SER A 9 0.20 6.28 19.30
CA SER A 9 -0.62 5.42 18.44
C SER A 9 -1.78 6.14 17.81
N THR A 10 -2.21 7.29 18.37
CA THR A 10 -3.29 8.08 17.81
C THR A 10 -2.79 9.19 16.90
N ALA A 11 -1.49 9.44 16.88
CA ALA A 11 -0.91 10.49 16.07
C ALA A 11 -0.63 9.98 14.66
N ALA A 12 -1.17 10.65 13.65
CA ALA A 12 -0.82 10.37 12.29
C ALA A 12 0.60 10.87 12.01
N VAL A 13 1.34 10.11 11.21
CA VAL A 13 2.67 10.50 10.77
C VAL A 13 2.54 11.01 9.35
N GLU A 14 3.01 12.23 9.10
CA GLU A 14 2.95 12.84 7.79
C GLU A 14 4.34 13.07 7.25
N VAL A 15 4.49 12.87 5.94
CA VAL A 15 5.70 13.22 5.23
C VAL A 15 5.31 13.87 3.90
N VAL A 16 6.12 14.84 3.47
CA VAL A 16 5.93 15.49 2.17
C VAL A 16 7.12 15.12 1.30
N THR A 17 6.82 14.59 0.12
CA THR A 17 7.84 14.28 -0.87
C THR A 17 7.73 15.26 -2.02
N GLN A 18 8.84 15.58 -2.67
CA GLN A 18 8.91 16.60 -3.72
C GLN A 18 9.06 16.00 -5.11
N SER A 19 9.24 14.69 -5.22
CA SER A 19 9.45 14.03 -6.50
C SER A 19 9.03 12.57 -6.41
N ALA A 20 8.88 11.93 -7.56
CA ALA A 20 8.61 10.49 -7.60
C ALA A 20 9.74 9.71 -6.93
N GLU A 21 10.98 10.13 -7.18
CA GLU A 21 12.16 9.48 -6.57
C GLU A 21 12.10 9.55 -5.06
N GLU A 22 11.68 10.68 -4.50
CA GLU A 22 11.55 10.80 -3.04
C GLU A 22 10.42 9.92 -2.51
N THR A 23 9.32 9.83 -3.22
CA THR A 23 8.21 8.95 -2.84
C THR A 23 8.66 7.49 -2.82
N ILE A 24 9.39 7.07 -3.86
CA ILE A 24 9.91 5.72 -3.93
C ILE A 24 10.90 5.47 -2.79
N ALA A 25 11.80 6.41 -2.54
CA ALA A 25 12.78 6.29 -1.46
C ALA A 25 12.09 6.17 -0.10
N TRP A 26 11.07 6.97 0.14
CA TRP A 26 10.31 6.86 1.38
C TRP A 26 9.64 5.49 1.49
N GLY A 27 9.09 5.00 0.40
CA GLY A 27 8.46 3.68 0.36
C GLY A 27 9.43 2.56 0.71
N ARG A 28 10.67 2.66 0.23
CA ARG A 28 11.69 1.66 0.56
C ARG A 28 12.00 1.66 2.06
N GLU A 29 12.08 2.83 2.67
CA GLU A 29 12.33 2.91 4.11
C GLU A 29 11.12 2.43 4.90
N PHE A 30 9.93 2.81 4.47
CA PHE A 30 8.70 2.34 5.10
C PHE A 30 8.61 0.81 5.07
N ALA A 31 9.02 0.19 3.97
CA ALA A 31 8.98 -1.25 3.82
C ALA A 31 9.79 -1.97 4.91
N LYS A 32 10.86 -1.34 5.39
CA LYS A 32 11.69 -1.93 6.45
C LYS A 32 10.95 -2.05 7.78
N THR A 33 9.88 -1.29 7.95
CA THR A 33 9.07 -1.36 9.18
C THR A 33 7.99 -2.42 9.12
N LEU A 34 7.72 -2.97 7.93
CA LEU A 34 6.64 -3.94 7.76
C LEU A 34 7.04 -5.32 8.27
N ARG A 35 6.09 -5.98 8.91
CA ARG A 35 6.26 -7.35 9.40
C ARG A 35 5.05 -8.16 8.95
N ALA A 36 5.31 -9.24 8.23
CA ALA A 36 4.24 -10.15 7.82
C ALA A 36 3.61 -10.80 9.05
N PRO A 37 2.30 -11.01 9.07
CA PRO A 37 1.36 -10.65 8.02
C PRO A 37 0.88 -9.20 8.17
N VAL A 38 0.72 -8.49 7.07
CA VAL A 38 0.20 -7.13 7.11
C VAL A 38 -0.44 -6.78 5.77
N LEU A 39 -1.53 -6.03 5.83
CA LEU A 39 -2.18 -5.45 4.66
C LEU A 39 -1.91 -3.95 4.67
N VAL A 40 -1.29 -3.45 3.61
CA VAL A 40 -1.05 -2.03 3.43
C VAL A 40 -2.14 -1.49 2.53
N ALA A 41 -2.99 -0.63 3.09
CA ALA A 41 -4.15 -0.09 2.39
C ALA A 41 -3.86 1.35 1.97
N LEU A 42 -3.82 1.59 0.66
CA LEU A 42 -3.50 2.88 0.09
C LEU A 42 -4.77 3.56 -0.41
N SER A 43 -4.98 4.80 0.02
CA SER A 43 -6.09 5.61 -0.44
C SER A 43 -5.57 6.94 -1.01
N GLY A 44 -6.41 7.60 -1.79
CA GLY A 44 -6.07 8.86 -2.41
C GLY A 44 -6.66 8.95 -3.80
N ASP A 45 -6.82 10.17 -4.29
CA ASP A 45 -7.39 10.41 -5.60
C ASP A 45 -6.47 9.93 -6.73
N LEU A 46 -7.01 9.87 -7.93
CA LEU A 46 -6.23 9.48 -9.11
C LEU A 46 -5.04 10.44 -9.25
N GLY A 47 -3.87 9.88 -9.57
CA GLY A 47 -2.67 10.68 -9.77
C GLY A 47 -1.95 11.09 -8.50
N THR A 48 -2.33 10.55 -7.34
CA THR A 48 -1.65 10.89 -6.08
C THR A 48 -0.35 10.12 -5.86
N GLY A 49 -0.07 9.12 -6.70
CA GLY A 49 1.19 8.38 -6.60
C GLY A 49 1.11 7.07 -5.85
N LYS A 50 -0.07 6.46 -5.77
CA LYS A 50 -0.22 5.17 -5.08
C LYS A 50 0.66 4.08 -5.69
N THR A 51 0.70 4.00 -7.02
CA THR A 51 1.55 3.03 -7.70
C THR A 51 3.03 3.38 -7.53
N THR A 52 3.37 4.66 -7.54
CA THR A 52 4.74 5.11 -7.30
C THR A 52 5.21 4.68 -5.91
N LEU A 53 4.37 4.89 -4.91
CA LEU A 53 4.68 4.45 -3.55
C LEU A 53 4.82 2.92 -3.49
N THR A 54 3.95 2.21 -4.19
CA THR A 54 4.02 0.74 -4.24
C THR A 54 5.35 0.27 -4.82
N LYS A 55 5.87 0.95 -5.84
CA LYS A 55 7.21 0.64 -6.38
C LYS A 55 8.26 0.67 -5.29
N GLY A 56 8.22 1.70 -4.43
CA GLY A 56 9.16 1.81 -3.33
C GLY A 56 8.99 0.67 -2.32
N ILE A 57 7.76 0.40 -1.93
CA ILE A 57 7.49 -0.64 -0.92
C ILE A 57 7.93 -2.02 -1.43
N VAL A 58 7.55 -2.37 -2.65
CA VAL A 58 7.88 -3.68 -3.22
C VAL A 58 9.39 -3.84 -3.38
N SER A 59 10.06 -2.81 -3.89
CA SER A 59 11.53 -2.88 -4.05
C SER A 59 12.23 -2.88 -2.71
N GLY A 60 11.71 -2.15 -1.73
CA GLY A 60 12.26 -2.15 -0.37
C GLY A 60 12.13 -3.50 0.32
N LEU A 61 11.10 -4.27 -0.03
CA LEU A 61 10.92 -5.62 0.47
C LEU A 61 11.78 -6.65 -0.28
N GLY A 62 12.45 -6.22 -1.34
CA GLY A 62 13.27 -7.11 -2.14
C GLY A 62 12.47 -8.07 -3.02
N ALA A 63 11.18 -7.80 -3.23
CA ALA A 63 10.31 -8.72 -3.98
C ALA A 63 10.44 -8.53 -5.48
N ALA A 64 10.70 -7.29 -5.95
CA ALA A 64 10.90 -6.98 -7.36
C ALA A 64 11.62 -5.66 -7.48
N ALA A 65 12.22 -5.41 -8.65
CA ALA A 65 12.80 -4.10 -8.94
C ALA A 65 11.67 -3.09 -9.15
N GLU A 66 11.94 -1.81 -8.86
CA GLU A 66 10.88 -0.79 -8.95
C GLU A 66 10.32 -0.67 -10.38
N GLU A 67 11.15 -0.85 -11.39
CA GLU A 67 10.70 -0.76 -12.79
C GLU A 67 9.79 -1.90 -13.19
N ASP A 68 9.77 -3.00 -12.43
CA ASP A 68 8.90 -4.14 -12.70
C ASP A 68 7.54 -4.02 -12.02
N VAL A 69 7.34 -3.00 -11.19
CA VAL A 69 6.08 -2.79 -10.48
C VAL A 69 5.19 -1.89 -11.31
N THR A 70 4.03 -2.41 -11.68
CA THR A 70 3.03 -1.65 -12.45
C THR A 70 1.67 -1.81 -11.79
N SER A 71 0.75 -0.91 -12.13
CA SER A 71 -0.61 -1.04 -11.63
C SER A 71 -1.28 -2.26 -12.27
N PRO A 72 -1.92 -3.13 -11.48
CA PRO A 72 -2.59 -4.32 -12.01
C PRO A 72 -3.94 -3.97 -12.62
N THR A 73 -3.93 -3.26 -13.75
CA THR A 73 -5.13 -2.69 -14.36
C THR A 73 -6.09 -3.76 -14.89
N PHE A 74 -5.57 -4.78 -15.54
CA PHE A 74 -6.40 -5.81 -16.17
C PHE A 74 -6.48 -7.09 -15.34
N THR A 75 -5.36 -7.49 -14.75
CA THR A 75 -5.31 -8.71 -13.94
C THR A 75 -5.85 -8.51 -12.54
N LEU A 76 -5.94 -7.26 -12.10
CA LEU A 76 -6.42 -6.82 -10.79
C LEU A 76 -5.49 -7.18 -9.63
N VAL A 77 -4.72 -8.25 -9.73
CA VAL A 77 -3.76 -8.64 -8.70
C VAL A 77 -2.45 -9.04 -9.34
N HIS A 78 -1.35 -8.46 -8.86
CA HIS A 78 0.00 -8.88 -9.22
C HIS A 78 0.66 -9.52 -8.00
N VAL A 79 1.49 -10.52 -8.23
CA VAL A 79 2.24 -11.19 -7.17
C VAL A 79 3.73 -11.03 -7.46
N TYR A 80 4.48 -10.51 -6.50
CA TYR A 80 5.92 -10.31 -6.61
C TYR A 80 6.64 -11.19 -5.61
N GLY A 81 7.87 -11.61 -5.95
CA GLY A 81 8.68 -12.43 -5.08
C GLY A 81 8.42 -13.92 -5.26
N LYS A 82 9.30 -14.72 -4.67
CA LYS A 82 9.22 -16.19 -4.80
C LYS A 82 8.79 -16.85 -3.50
N SER A 83 9.57 -16.68 -2.44
CA SER A 83 9.25 -17.29 -1.15
C SER A 83 8.45 -16.36 -0.25
N ASN A 84 8.79 -15.07 -0.26
CA ASN A 84 8.06 -14.05 0.50
C ASN A 84 7.25 -13.24 -0.50
N LYS A 85 6.06 -13.73 -0.82
CA LYS A 85 5.23 -13.11 -1.84
C LYS A 85 4.58 -11.84 -1.34
N VAL A 86 4.58 -10.83 -2.22
CA VAL A 86 3.88 -9.58 -2.01
C VAL A 86 2.75 -9.52 -3.04
N HIS A 87 1.53 -9.40 -2.55
CA HIS A 87 0.35 -9.29 -3.40
C HIS A 87 0.00 -7.81 -3.55
N HIS A 88 -0.23 -7.38 -4.78
CA HIS A 88 -0.57 -6.00 -5.09
C HIS A 88 -1.87 -5.99 -5.88
N ALA A 89 -2.92 -5.40 -5.32
CA ALA A 89 -4.22 -5.32 -5.96
C ALA A 89 -4.63 -3.86 -6.11
N ASP A 90 -5.37 -3.57 -7.18
CA ASP A 90 -5.88 -2.24 -7.47
C ASP A 90 -7.39 -2.34 -7.66
N LEU A 91 -8.14 -1.67 -6.80
CA LEU A 91 -9.60 -1.75 -6.80
C LEU A 91 -10.26 -0.67 -7.67
N TYR A 92 -9.47 0.10 -8.43
CA TYR A 92 -10.02 1.21 -9.20
C TYR A 92 -11.13 0.77 -10.16
N ARG A 93 -10.98 -0.40 -10.77
CA ARG A 93 -11.93 -0.92 -11.76
C ARG A 93 -12.98 -1.87 -11.19
N ILE A 94 -12.99 -2.06 -9.88
CA ILE A 94 -13.99 -2.89 -9.22
C ILE A 94 -15.23 -2.04 -8.99
N ASP A 95 -16.36 -2.45 -9.55
CA ASP A 95 -17.58 -1.64 -9.54
C ASP A 95 -18.50 -1.94 -8.36
N SER A 96 -18.42 -3.15 -7.80
CA SER A 96 -19.33 -3.56 -6.73
C SER A 96 -18.61 -4.41 -5.71
N PHE A 97 -19.20 -4.50 -4.51
CA PHE A 97 -18.68 -5.38 -3.47
C PHE A 97 -18.71 -6.84 -3.92
N HIS A 98 -19.71 -7.22 -4.69
CA HIS A 98 -19.79 -8.57 -5.24
C HIS A 98 -18.59 -8.87 -6.14
N ASP A 99 -18.21 -7.92 -7.00
CA ASP A 99 -17.04 -8.09 -7.85
C ASP A 99 -15.77 -8.19 -7.02
N PHE A 100 -15.70 -7.42 -5.94
CA PHE A 100 -14.56 -7.50 -5.01
C PHE A 100 -14.49 -8.88 -4.38
N GLU A 101 -15.62 -9.43 -3.95
CA GLU A 101 -15.66 -10.76 -3.36
C GLU A 101 -15.22 -11.84 -4.36
N THR A 102 -15.65 -11.73 -5.62
CA THR A 102 -15.29 -12.72 -6.64
C THR A 102 -13.85 -12.61 -7.09
N LEU A 103 -13.13 -11.56 -6.70
CA LEU A 103 -11.72 -11.42 -7.00
C LEU A 103 -10.88 -12.53 -6.35
N GLY A 104 -11.40 -13.15 -5.31
CA GLY A 104 -10.68 -14.21 -4.60
C GLY A 104 -9.56 -13.67 -3.73
N PHE A 105 -9.68 -12.44 -3.28
CA PHE A 105 -8.62 -11.79 -2.54
C PHE A 105 -8.37 -12.48 -1.19
N GLU A 106 -9.35 -13.18 -0.66
CA GLU A 106 -9.19 -13.92 0.59
C GLU A 106 -8.14 -15.02 0.49
N ASP A 107 -7.85 -15.52 -0.71
CA ASP A 107 -6.81 -16.51 -0.88
C ASP A 107 -5.42 -15.96 -0.52
N VAL A 108 -5.26 -14.64 -0.62
CA VAL A 108 -4.03 -13.97 -0.23
C VAL A 108 -3.70 -14.22 1.23
N PHE A 109 -4.73 -14.37 2.06
CA PHE A 109 -4.57 -14.49 3.52
C PHE A 109 -4.32 -15.93 3.99
N GLU A 110 -4.24 -16.90 3.09
CA GLU A 110 -4.01 -18.29 3.49
C GLU A 110 -2.62 -18.50 4.08
N HIS A 111 -1.64 -17.73 3.64
CA HIS A 111 -0.27 -17.83 4.14
C HIS A 111 0.20 -16.43 4.58
N PRO A 112 0.92 -16.34 5.70
CA PRO A 112 1.44 -15.05 6.14
C PRO A 112 2.28 -14.36 5.06
N GLY A 113 1.99 -13.10 4.82
CA GLY A 113 2.69 -12.35 3.78
C GLY A 113 2.37 -10.88 3.87
N ILE A 114 2.63 -10.15 2.80
CA ILE A 114 2.35 -8.73 2.71
C ILE A 114 1.48 -8.49 1.50
N ALA A 115 0.41 -7.73 1.69
CA ALA A 115 -0.49 -7.34 0.62
C ALA A 115 -0.58 -5.83 0.56
N ILE A 116 -0.62 -5.28 -0.65
CA ILE A 116 -0.77 -3.84 -0.89
C ILE A 116 -2.03 -3.66 -1.71
N LEU A 117 -2.93 -2.82 -1.23
CA LEU A 117 -4.24 -2.62 -1.85
C LEU A 117 -4.42 -1.15 -2.18
N GLU A 118 -4.43 -0.81 -3.49
CA GLU A 118 -4.72 0.54 -3.95
C GLU A 118 -6.22 0.76 -4.06
N TRP A 119 -6.66 2.00 -3.83
CA TRP A 119 -8.08 2.38 -3.82
C TRP A 119 -8.84 1.66 -2.72
N SER A 120 -8.20 1.52 -1.56
CA SER A 120 -8.77 0.79 -0.43
C SER A 120 -10.06 1.43 0.09
N GLU A 121 -10.28 2.72 -0.17
CA GLU A 121 -11.47 3.43 0.27
C GLU A 121 -12.73 3.01 -0.48
N ARG A 122 -12.60 2.27 -1.58
CA ARG A 122 -13.78 1.89 -2.36
C ARG A 122 -14.68 0.88 -1.67
N PHE A 123 -14.10 0.03 -0.81
CA PHE A 123 -14.88 -1.00 -0.13
C PHE A 123 -14.41 -1.15 1.32
N PRO A 124 -15.33 -1.54 2.22
CA PRO A 124 -14.91 -1.84 3.58
C PRO A 124 -13.91 -2.98 3.59
N LEU A 125 -12.81 -2.80 4.30
CA LEU A 125 -11.78 -3.83 4.42
C LEU A 125 -12.00 -4.63 5.69
N GLN A 126 -12.16 -5.93 5.53
CA GLN A 126 -12.16 -6.87 6.64
C GLN A 126 -11.08 -7.89 6.33
N ALA A 127 -10.00 -7.82 7.06
CA ALA A 127 -8.85 -8.68 6.82
C ALA A 127 -8.44 -9.35 8.12
N PRO A 128 -8.00 -10.62 8.07
CA PRO A 128 -7.50 -11.30 9.25
C PRO A 128 -6.12 -10.79 9.70
N TRP A 129 -5.50 -9.94 8.90
CA TRP A 129 -4.19 -9.38 9.17
C TRP A 129 -4.30 -7.96 9.72
N PRO A 130 -3.29 -7.49 10.46
CA PRO A 130 -3.20 -6.07 10.77
C PRO A 130 -3.22 -5.23 9.50
N VAL A 131 -3.84 -4.07 9.57
CA VAL A 131 -3.96 -3.17 8.42
C VAL A 131 -3.23 -1.88 8.72
N MET A 132 -2.29 -1.52 7.84
CA MET A 132 -1.63 -0.21 7.85
C MET A 132 -2.27 0.65 6.78
N ARG A 133 -2.83 1.79 7.18
CA ARG A 133 -3.53 2.67 6.25
C ARG A 133 -2.67 3.88 5.93
N LEU A 134 -2.47 4.12 4.64
CA LEU A 134 -1.73 5.28 4.16
C LEU A 134 -2.63 6.07 3.22
N ARG A 135 -2.65 7.38 3.42
CA ARG A 135 -3.38 8.29 2.53
C ARG A 135 -2.39 9.16 1.78
N LEU A 136 -2.59 9.26 0.47
CA LEU A 136 -1.75 10.09 -0.39
C LEU A 136 -2.57 11.27 -0.90
N GLU A 137 -1.95 12.45 -0.89
CA GLU A 137 -2.57 13.68 -1.38
C GLU A 137 -1.63 14.39 -2.32
N HIS A 138 -2.19 14.91 -3.41
CA HIS A 138 -1.44 15.73 -4.37
C HIS A 138 -1.38 17.16 -3.86
N LEU A 139 -0.17 17.69 -3.72
CA LEU A 139 0.03 19.06 -3.22
C LEU A 139 0.36 20.05 -4.33
N GLY A 140 0.43 19.60 -5.57
CA GLY A 140 0.81 20.40 -6.72
C GLY A 140 2.13 19.92 -7.31
N GLY A 141 2.24 19.96 -8.64
CA GLY A 141 3.44 19.46 -9.31
C GLY A 141 3.75 18.03 -8.91
N ASP A 142 4.97 17.78 -8.49
CA ASP A 142 5.41 16.47 -8.05
C ASP A 142 5.36 16.27 -6.55
N SER A 143 4.83 17.26 -5.83
CA SER A 143 4.76 17.20 -4.37
C SER A 143 3.59 16.33 -3.91
N ARG A 144 3.83 15.50 -2.92
CA ARG A 144 2.83 14.59 -2.36
C ARG A 144 2.89 14.61 -0.85
N ARG A 145 1.74 14.48 -0.22
CA ARG A 145 1.69 14.23 1.23
C ARG A 145 1.29 12.79 1.45
N ILE A 146 2.08 12.10 2.26
CA ILE A 146 1.78 10.72 2.65
C ILE A 146 1.49 10.75 4.13
N THR A 147 0.30 10.28 4.51
CA THR A 147 -0.11 10.23 5.90
C THR A 147 -0.29 8.77 6.30
N VAL A 148 0.43 8.35 7.33
CA VAL A 148 0.27 7.02 7.93
C VAL A 148 -0.74 7.15 9.05
N LEU A 149 -1.87 6.50 8.90
CA LEU A 149 -3.00 6.63 9.82
C LEU A 149 -2.96 5.59 10.93
#